data_a587b10d3450630eec278362428848c4
#
_entry.id   a587b10d3450630eec278362428848c4
#
_cell.length_a   1.000
_cell.length_b   1.000
_cell.length_c   1.000
_cell.angle_alpha   90.00
_cell.angle_beta   90.00
_cell.angle_gamma   90.00
#
_symmetry.space_group_name_H-M   'P 1'
#
loop_
_entity.id
_entity.type
_entity.pdbx_description
1 polymer ?
#
loop_
_entity_poly.entity_id
_entity_poly.type
_entity_poly.pdbx_seq_one_letter_code
_entity_poly.pdbx_strand_id
1 'polypeptide(L)'
;MRVYCSTVSVIVVSVLSKFNKMTTKINLTTPNGIELEYCFAKGIYFRASTLEHLTDGDLSKQVENVQNLPIRDDDVYLVTFPKSGTHWLWEIVCMLRKGKSEYEKDVKEVAFLDFKSTEQIEALPSPRVINCHYPVHLTPREIFTKGIKIIHVQRNPKDIAVSYFNHIFKFSKKPSPLKTFSDFLPLMLGSYGIDLYYPWCKYVKEWEKFSRKHPDQILNMNFEDVKENPIREIRKVNEFLGTKCSDELIADISEACEFENLKKADAEVKDKKAFFNHEGPSPMYRKGNCYGCGFVLGRTHRSIASSDDYGSCNY
;
A
#
# COMPACT_ATOMS: atom_id res chain seq x y z
N MET A 1 -19.18 -31.67 -20.04
CA MET A 1 -19.21 -30.23 -20.35
C MET A 1 -17.77 -29.81 -20.61
N ARG A 2 -17.37 -29.59 -21.87
CA ARG A 2 -15.99 -29.24 -22.24
C ARG A 2 -15.79 -27.74 -21.97
N VAL A 3 -14.89 -27.44 -21.05
CA VAL A 3 -14.43 -26.06 -20.83
C VAL A 3 -13.48 -25.74 -21.98
N TYR A 4 -13.86 -24.79 -22.82
CA TYR A 4 -12.99 -24.20 -23.83
C TYR A 4 -11.96 -23.34 -23.12
N CYS A 5 -10.74 -23.82 -23.04
CA CYS A 5 -9.57 -23.02 -22.72
C CYS A 5 -9.22 -22.20 -23.97
N SER A 6 -9.69 -20.97 -24.08
CA SER A 6 -9.25 -20.05 -25.13
C SER A 6 -7.80 -19.69 -24.84
N THR A 7 -6.93 -20.06 -25.75
CA THR A 7 -5.50 -19.79 -25.77
C THR A 7 -5.27 -18.29 -25.73
N VAL A 8 -4.92 -17.78 -24.55
CA VAL A 8 -4.35 -16.44 -24.41
C VAL A 8 -2.93 -16.55 -24.98
N SER A 9 -2.67 -15.90 -26.11
CA SER A 9 -1.32 -15.77 -26.63
C SER A 9 -0.53 -14.83 -25.72
N VAL A 10 -0.08 -15.38 -24.59
CA VAL A 10 0.94 -14.74 -23.76
C VAL A 10 2.26 -14.96 -24.49
N ILE A 11 2.84 -13.91 -25.05
CA ILE A 11 4.26 -13.96 -25.42
C ILE A 11 5.03 -14.03 -24.09
N VAL A 12 5.17 -15.25 -23.57
CA VAL A 12 6.07 -15.53 -22.45
C VAL A 12 7.47 -15.40 -23.01
N VAL A 13 8.08 -14.25 -22.81
CA VAL A 13 9.51 -14.09 -23.02
C VAL A 13 10.21 -14.92 -21.96
N SER A 14 10.49 -16.18 -22.31
CA SER A 14 11.32 -17.09 -21.52
C SER A 14 12.78 -16.64 -21.54
N VAL A 15 13.12 -15.63 -20.73
CA VAL A 15 14.50 -15.20 -20.48
C VAL A 15 14.65 -14.85 -19.01
N LEU A 16 14.40 -15.81 -18.14
CA LEU A 16 14.26 -15.58 -16.68
C LEU A 16 15.59 -15.42 -15.92
N SER A 17 16.75 -15.51 -16.50
CA SER A 17 18.02 -15.48 -15.73
C SER A 17 18.92 -14.25 -15.95
N LYS A 18 18.70 -13.42 -16.96
CA LYS A 18 19.48 -12.19 -17.18
C LYS A 18 18.77 -10.87 -16.87
N PHE A 19 17.44 -10.88 -16.65
CA PHE A 19 16.60 -9.68 -16.53
C PHE A 19 16.37 -9.16 -15.11
N ASN A 20 17.02 -9.73 -14.10
CA ASN A 20 16.84 -9.28 -12.71
C ASN A 20 17.43 -7.89 -12.39
N LYS A 21 18.03 -7.21 -13.37
CA LYS A 21 18.72 -5.93 -13.17
C LYS A 21 18.12 -4.74 -13.90
N MET A 22 17.11 -4.94 -14.74
CA MET A 22 16.53 -3.84 -15.55
C MET A 22 15.02 -3.81 -15.46
N THR A 23 14.45 -2.60 -15.53
CA THR A 23 13.01 -2.41 -15.69
C THR A 23 12.55 -2.93 -17.05
N THR A 24 11.62 -3.88 -17.05
CA THR A 24 11.02 -4.43 -18.26
C THR A 24 9.68 -3.80 -18.53
N LYS A 25 9.46 -3.25 -19.73
CA LYS A 25 8.15 -2.78 -20.18
C LYS A 25 7.32 -3.95 -20.67
N ILE A 26 6.06 -4.01 -20.25
CA ILE A 26 5.11 -5.04 -20.62
C ILE A 26 3.88 -4.36 -21.21
N ASN A 27 3.52 -4.78 -22.43
CA ASN A 27 2.25 -4.42 -23.05
C ASN A 27 1.32 -5.63 -22.95
N LEU A 28 0.18 -5.44 -22.34
CA LEU A 28 -0.83 -6.46 -22.12
C LEU A 28 -2.11 -6.06 -22.85
N THR A 29 -2.64 -6.96 -23.68
CA THR A 29 -3.99 -6.82 -24.22
C THR A 29 -4.90 -7.80 -23.49
N THR A 30 -5.92 -7.30 -22.82
CA THR A 30 -6.93 -8.14 -22.15
C THR A 30 -7.81 -8.87 -23.18
N PRO A 31 -8.53 -9.93 -22.79
CA PRO A 31 -9.48 -10.63 -23.67
C PRO A 31 -10.55 -9.71 -24.28
N ASN A 32 -10.88 -8.58 -23.62
CA ASN A 32 -11.84 -7.58 -24.09
C ASN A 32 -11.17 -6.48 -24.96
N GLY A 33 -9.92 -6.68 -25.40
CA GLY A 33 -9.20 -5.73 -26.25
C GLY A 33 -8.69 -4.47 -25.53
N ILE A 34 -8.64 -4.45 -24.21
CA ILE A 34 -8.10 -3.33 -23.43
C ILE A 34 -6.58 -3.44 -23.42
N GLU A 35 -5.91 -2.40 -23.88
CA GLU A 35 -4.44 -2.31 -23.84
C GLU A 35 -3.96 -1.65 -22.54
N LEU A 36 -3.00 -2.29 -21.89
CA LEU A 36 -2.41 -1.86 -20.63
C LEU A 36 -0.89 -1.87 -20.75
N GLU A 37 -0.26 -0.80 -20.30
CA GLU A 37 1.19 -0.70 -20.23
C GLU A 37 1.68 -0.81 -18.79
N TYR A 38 2.57 -1.75 -18.55
CA TYR A 38 3.18 -2.01 -17.25
C TYR A 38 4.70 -1.99 -17.33
N CYS A 39 5.32 -1.82 -16.17
CA CYS A 39 6.74 -2.02 -15.94
C CYS A 39 6.91 -3.08 -14.86
N PHE A 40 7.85 -3.97 -15.07
CA PHE A 40 8.18 -5.05 -14.14
C PHE A 40 9.64 -4.95 -13.72
N ALA A 41 9.89 -5.04 -12.43
CA ALA A 41 11.24 -5.18 -11.87
C ALA A 41 11.18 -5.90 -10.53
N LYS A 42 12.14 -6.79 -10.27
CA LYS A 42 12.32 -7.47 -8.96
C LYS A 42 11.04 -8.15 -8.41
N GLY A 43 10.12 -8.57 -9.28
CA GLY A 43 8.89 -9.26 -8.89
C GLY A 43 7.69 -8.36 -8.64
N ILE A 44 7.81 -7.04 -8.81
CA ILE A 44 6.69 -6.09 -8.68
C ILE A 44 6.31 -5.48 -10.03
N TYR A 45 5.04 -5.15 -10.17
CA TYR A 45 4.47 -4.54 -11.36
C TYR A 45 4.01 -3.12 -11.06
N PHE A 46 4.40 -2.18 -11.89
CA PHE A 46 3.89 -0.81 -11.86
C PHE A 46 3.28 -0.45 -13.21
N ARG A 47 2.25 0.38 -13.21
CA ARG A 47 1.76 0.99 -14.44
C ARG A 47 2.87 1.84 -15.06
N ALA A 48 3.00 1.82 -16.38
CA ALA A 48 4.07 2.58 -17.07
C ALA A 48 4.02 4.08 -16.74
N SER A 49 2.81 4.66 -16.59
CA SER A 49 2.64 6.05 -16.15
C SER A 49 3.20 6.36 -14.76
N THR A 50 3.44 5.34 -13.94
CA THR A 50 4.01 5.50 -12.60
C THR A 50 5.51 5.84 -12.67
N LEU A 51 6.21 5.44 -13.74
CA LEU A 51 7.63 5.75 -13.92
C LEU A 51 7.90 7.26 -13.99
N GLU A 52 6.91 8.06 -14.41
CA GLU A 52 7.02 9.53 -14.44
C GLU A 52 7.21 10.13 -13.03
N HIS A 53 6.85 9.38 -11.99
CA HIS A 53 7.01 9.79 -10.57
C HIS A 53 8.32 9.32 -9.95
N LEU A 54 9.06 8.43 -10.63
CA LEU A 54 10.36 7.97 -10.15
C LEU A 54 11.45 8.98 -10.54
N THR A 55 12.36 9.25 -9.63
CA THR A 55 13.44 10.24 -9.83
C THR A 55 14.26 9.95 -11.10
N ASP A 56 14.58 8.66 -11.33
CA ASP A 56 15.40 8.23 -12.48
C ASP A 56 14.58 7.54 -13.59
N GLY A 57 13.25 7.46 -13.45
CA GLY A 57 12.37 6.75 -14.39
C GLY A 57 12.66 5.25 -14.51
N ASP A 58 13.45 4.67 -13.57
CA ASP A 58 13.84 3.26 -13.55
C ASP A 58 13.39 2.57 -12.26
N LEU A 59 12.42 1.66 -12.36
CA LEU A 59 11.87 0.92 -11.24
C LEU A 59 12.92 -0.01 -10.59
N SER A 60 13.77 -0.65 -11.38
CA SER A 60 14.80 -1.55 -10.84
C SER A 60 15.80 -0.79 -9.97
N LYS A 61 16.22 0.39 -10.42
CA LYS A 61 17.11 1.28 -9.67
C LYS A 61 16.42 1.82 -8.42
N GLN A 62 15.14 2.20 -8.51
CA GLN A 62 14.36 2.63 -7.35
C GLN A 62 14.33 1.54 -6.28
N VAL A 63 14.04 0.29 -6.64
CA VAL A 63 14.03 -0.84 -5.70
C VAL A 63 15.41 -1.06 -5.07
N GLU A 64 16.50 -0.98 -5.84
CA GLU A 64 17.86 -1.10 -5.31
C GLU A 64 18.20 0.02 -4.33
N ASN A 65 17.82 1.26 -4.65
CA ASN A 65 18.00 2.41 -3.77
C ASN A 65 17.25 2.21 -2.46
N VAL A 66 16.00 1.78 -2.52
CA VAL A 66 15.21 1.47 -1.32
C VAL A 66 15.86 0.36 -0.48
N GLN A 67 16.32 -0.72 -1.09
CA GLN A 67 16.98 -1.82 -0.36
C GLN A 67 18.28 -1.39 0.34
N ASN A 68 18.94 -0.36 -0.16
CA ASN A 68 20.20 0.18 0.36
C ASN A 68 20.02 1.49 1.15
N LEU A 69 18.76 1.93 1.38
CA LEU A 69 18.46 3.14 2.13
C LEU A 69 19.08 3.06 3.54
N PRO A 70 19.86 4.07 3.97
CA PRO A 70 20.32 4.17 5.34
C PRO A 70 19.14 4.40 6.30
N ILE A 71 19.04 3.55 7.30
CA ILE A 71 17.98 3.58 8.31
C ILE A 71 18.53 4.14 9.62
N ARG A 72 17.80 5.04 10.28
CA ARG A 72 18.14 5.61 11.58
C ARG A 72 17.52 4.78 12.70
N ASP A 73 18.15 4.78 13.87
CA ASP A 73 17.70 3.97 15.01
C ASP A 73 16.35 4.42 15.57
N ASP A 74 15.95 5.67 15.30
CA ASP A 74 14.66 6.25 15.69
C ASP A 74 13.59 6.22 14.59
N ASP A 75 13.87 5.60 13.44
CA ASP A 75 12.89 5.42 12.38
C ASP A 75 11.76 4.46 12.79
N VAL A 76 10.58 4.72 12.24
CA VAL A 76 9.46 3.76 12.24
C VAL A 76 9.13 3.39 10.80
N TYR A 77 9.01 2.09 10.52
CA TYR A 77 8.67 1.59 9.20
C TYR A 77 7.21 1.16 9.13
N LEU A 78 6.39 1.93 8.41
CA LEU A 78 4.98 1.61 8.16
C LEU A 78 4.86 0.92 6.81
N VAL A 79 4.43 -0.33 6.80
CA VAL A 79 4.29 -1.12 5.58
C VAL A 79 2.88 -1.64 5.41
N THR A 80 2.35 -1.51 4.21
CA THR A 80 0.98 -1.93 3.88
C THR A 80 0.92 -2.40 2.43
N PHE A 81 0.02 -3.33 2.13
CA PHE A 81 -0.39 -3.49 0.73
C PHE A 81 -1.11 -2.21 0.25
N PRO A 82 -0.99 -1.80 -1.02
CA PRO A 82 -1.69 -0.61 -1.51
C PRO A 82 -3.17 -0.60 -1.12
N LYS A 83 -3.66 0.56 -0.66
CA LYS A 83 -5.08 0.78 -0.25
C LYS A 83 -5.50 0.11 1.08
N SER A 84 -4.55 -0.28 1.92
CA SER A 84 -4.83 -0.85 3.25
C SER A 84 -4.87 0.16 4.39
N GLY A 85 -4.89 1.48 4.13
CA GLY A 85 -5.07 2.50 5.17
C GLY A 85 -3.79 3.24 5.57
N THR A 86 -2.76 3.25 4.72
CA THR A 86 -1.45 3.86 4.98
C THR A 86 -1.54 5.31 5.47
N HIS A 87 -2.35 6.17 4.83
CA HIS A 87 -2.52 7.58 5.23
C HIS A 87 -3.03 7.71 6.66
N TRP A 88 -4.02 6.91 7.02
CA TRP A 88 -4.62 6.92 8.34
C TRP A 88 -3.61 6.53 9.41
N LEU A 89 -2.96 5.38 9.23
CA LEU A 89 -1.98 4.88 10.21
C LEU A 89 -0.73 5.77 10.26
N TRP A 90 -0.31 6.33 9.13
CA TRP A 90 0.82 7.25 9.11
C TRP A 90 0.57 8.47 9.99
N GLU A 91 -0.62 9.08 9.92
CA GLU A 91 -1.00 10.22 10.74
C GLU A 91 -1.04 9.87 12.24
N ILE A 92 -1.66 8.73 12.58
CA ILE A 92 -1.68 8.22 13.96
C ILE A 92 -0.26 8.04 14.50
N VAL A 93 0.63 7.42 13.73
CA VAL A 93 2.02 7.18 14.14
C VAL A 93 2.79 8.48 14.29
N CYS A 94 2.60 9.44 13.40
CA CYS A 94 3.22 10.76 13.50
C CYS A 94 2.77 11.49 14.76
N MET A 95 1.48 11.53 15.07
CA MET A 95 0.94 12.15 16.28
C MET A 95 1.48 11.49 17.56
N LEU A 96 1.52 10.14 17.61
CA LEU A 96 2.11 9.42 18.73
C LEU A 96 3.59 9.73 18.90
N ARG A 97 4.35 9.81 17.81
CA ARG A 97 5.79 10.16 17.84
C ARG A 97 6.04 11.59 18.27
N LYS A 98 5.16 12.52 17.92
CA LYS A 98 5.19 13.91 18.38
C LYS A 98 4.77 14.07 19.84
N GLY A 99 3.98 13.14 20.38
CA GLY A 99 3.32 13.30 21.67
C GLY A 99 2.25 14.40 21.67
N LYS A 100 1.61 14.65 20.51
CA LYS A 100 0.60 15.68 20.31
C LYS A 100 -0.41 15.28 19.24
N SER A 101 -1.68 15.64 19.45
CA SER A 101 -2.76 15.47 18.45
C SER A 101 -2.76 16.61 17.43
N GLU A 102 -1.64 16.77 16.71
CA GLU A 102 -1.42 17.80 15.70
C GLU A 102 -1.12 17.14 14.34
N TYR A 103 -1.87 17.50 13.31
CA TYR A 103 -1.65 16.99 11.95
C TYR A 103 -0.28 17.37 11.40
N GLU A 104 0.30 16.45 10.61
CA GLU A 104 1.45 16.79 9.78
C GLU A 104 1.04 17.84 8.73
N LYS A 105 1.92 18.80 8.46
CA LYS A 105 1.71 19.74 7.35
C LYS A 105 1.93 19.07 6.00
N ASP A 106 2.87 18.13 5.96
CA ASP A 106 3.15 17.34 4.78
C ASP A 106 2.19 16.18 4.62
N VAL A 107 2.09 15.67 3.40
CA VAL A 107 1.42 14.39 3.10
C VAL A 107 2.39 13.23 3.31
N LYS A 108 1.88 12.02 3.58
CA LYS A 108 2.73 10.83 3.80
C LYS A 108 3.69 10.53 2.65
N GLU A 109 3.40 11.05 1.46
CA GLU A 109 4.19 10.87 0.26
C GLU A 109 5.59 11.48 0.35
N VAL A 110 5.84 12.41 1.28
CA VAL A 110 7.19 12.93 1.53
C VAL A 110 8.14 11.84 2.02
N ALA A 111 7.62 10.83 2.73
CA ALA A 111 8.35 9.69 3.26
C ALA A 111 8.00 8.36 2.58
N PHE A 112 7.51 8.41 1.33
CA PHE A 112 7.03 7.22 0.61
C PHE A 112 8.12 6.63 -0.27
N LEU A 113 8.69 5.52 0.15
CA LEU A 113 9.86 4.89 -0.48
C LEU A 113 9.61 4.41 -1.90
N ASP A 114 8.35 4.11 -2.28
CA ASP A 114 8.02 3.63 -3.62
C ASP A 114 8.36 4.66 -4.71
N PHE A 115 8.42 5.98 -4.37
CA PHE A 115 8.60 7.06 -5.35
C PHE A 115 9.68 8.09 -4.99
N LYS A 116 10.13 8.15 -3.74
CA LYS A 116 11.13 9.13 -3.31
C LYS A 116 12.54 8.62 -3.50
N SER A 117 13.45 9.51 -3.88
CA SER A 117 14.87 9.18 -3.92
C SER A 117 15.45 9.00 -2.52
N THR A 118 16.59 8.32 -2.43
CA THR A 118 17.32 8.15 -1.17
C THR A 118 17.63 9.50 -0.52
N GLU A 119 18.10 10.46 -1.30
CA GLU A 119 18.48 11.81 -0.83
C GLU A 119 17.28 12.56 -0.26
N GLN A 120 16.10 12.43 -0.89
CA GLN A 120 14.87 13.05 -0.39
C GLN A 120 14.45 12.45 0.96
N ILE A 121 14.58 11.14 1.13
CA ILE A 121 14.27 10.46 2.40
C ILE A 121 15.30 10.80 3.47
N GLU A 122 16.59 10.85 3.12
CA GLU A 122 17.65 11.20 4.06
C GLU A 122 17.58 12.67 4.54
N ALA A 123 17.04 13.56 3.71
CA ALA A 123 16.84 14.97 4.07
C ALA A 123 15.70 15.18 5.08
N LEU A 124 14.82 14.19 5.30
CA LEU A 124 13.75 14.32 6.29
C LEU A 124 14.31 14.43 7.72
N PRO A 125 13.69 15.25 8.58
CA PRO A 125 14.09 15.34 9.98
C PRO A 125 13.80 14.03 10.73
N SER A 126 14.59 13.77 11.78
CA SER A 126 14.29 12.69 12.74
C SER A 126 13.26 13.16 13.77
N PRO A 127 12.43 12.22 14.28
CA PRO A 127 12.27 10.83 13.85
C PRO A 127 11.47 10.73 12.56
N ARG A 128 11.84 9.79 11.66
CA ARG A 128 11.10 9.57 10.40
C ARG A 128 10.05 8.46 10.57
N VAL A 129 8.85 8.68 10.02
CA VAL A 129 7.85 7.65 9.80
C VAL A 129 7.85 7.32 8.30
N ILE A 130 8.74 6.40 7.92
CA ILE A 130 8.90 5.99 6.53
C ILE A 130 7.79 4.99 6.16
N ASN A 131 7.23 5.14 4.97
CA ASN A 131 6.16 4.25 4.53
C ASN A 131 6.44 3.63 3.15
N CYS A 132 5.91 2.41 2.94
CA CYS A 132 6.19 1.64 1.74
C CYS A 132 5.10 0.60 1.46
N HIS A 133 5.03 0.13 0.20
CA HIS A 133 4.17 -0.98 -0.20
C HIS A 133 4.94 -2.24 -0.56
N TYR A 134 6.26 -2.27 -0.45
CA TYR A 134 7.08 -3.38 -0.90
C TYR A 134 6.88 -4.66 -0.08
N PRO A 135 6.99 -5.84 -0.71
CA PRO A 135 7.08 -7.11 0.01
C PRO A 135 8.38 -7.20 0.82
N VAL A 136 8.43 -8.11 1.78
CA VAL A 136 9.54 -8.26 2.74
C VAL A 136 10.93 -8.23 2.06
N HIS A 137 11.09 -8.98 0.97
CA HIS A 137 12.39 -9.14 0.32
C HIS A 137 12.90 -7.89 -0.42
N LEU A 138 12.06 -6.87 -0.61
CA LEU A 138 12.41 -5.58 -1.23
C LEU A 138 12.52 -4.43 -0.22
N THR A 139 12.28 -4.69 1.05
CA THR A 139 12.39 -3.74 2.16
C THR A 139 13.86 -3.34 2.40
N PRO A 140 14.13 -2.13 2.92
CA PRO A 140 15.47 -1.73 3.30
C PRO A 140 16.14 -2.73 4.22
N ARG A 141 17.35 -3.18 3.88
CA ARG A 141 18.04 -4.26 4.61
C ARG A 141 18.35 -3.90 6.06
N GLU A 142 18.69 -2.65 6.31
CA GLU A 142 19.02 -2.16 7.64
C GLU A 142 17.85 -2.19 8.64
N ILE A 143 16.60 -2.18 8.16
CA ILE A 143 15.43 -2.36 9.03
C ILE A 143 15.56 -3.64 9.85
N PHE A 144 16.00 -4.72 9.21
CA PHE A 144 16.13 -6.02 9.87
C PHE A 144 17.36 -6.09 10.78
N THR A 145 18.50 -5.57 10.34
CA THR A 145 19.76 -5.64 11.11
C THR A 145 19.79 -4.71 12.31
N LYS A 146 19.08 -3.58 12.23
CA LYS A 146 18.94 -2.61 13.33
C LYS A 146 17.75 -2.87 14.25
N GLY A 147 16.88 -3.83 13.93
CA GLY A 147 15.70 -4.12 14.74
C GLY A 147 14.67 -3.00 14.79
N ILE A 148 14.55 -2.21 13.70
CA ILE A 148 13.62 -1.07 13.62
C ILE A 148 12.17 -1.53 13.77
N LYS A 149 11.37 -0.77 14.51
CA LYS A 149 9.96 -1.07 14.72
C LYS A 149 9.16 -0.97 13.41
N ILE A 150 8.45 -2.04 13.09
CA ILE A 150 7.64 -2.17 11.88
C ILE A 150 6.16 -2.19 12.27
N ILE A 151 5.35 -1.37 11.63
CA ILE A 151 3.89 -1.45 11.71
C ILE A 151 3.39 -1.95 10.37
N HIS A 152 2.80 -3.15 10.36
CA HIS A 152 2.24 -3.77 9.17
C HIS A 152 0.73 -3.77 9.25
N VAL A 153 0.07 -3.17 8.23
CA VAL A 153 -1.38 -3.06 8.20
C VAL A 153 -1.96 -3.93 7.10
N GLN A 154 -2.85 -4.83 7.51
CA GLN A 154 -3.64 -5.67 6.63
C GLN A 154 -5.05 -5.10 6.47
N ARG A 155 -5.73 -5.49 5.40
CA ARG A 155 -7.11 -5.12 5.11
C ARG A 155 -7.79 -6.21 4.31
N ASN A 156 -9.12 -6.31 4.43
CA ASN A 156 -9.92 -7.23 3.62
C ASN A 156 -9.65 -7.02 2.12
N PRO A 157 -9.26 -8.06 1.36
CA PRO A 157 -8.90 -7.94 -0.05
C PRO A 157 -10.04 -7.46 -0.94
N LYS A 158 -11.30 -7.72 -0.58
CA LYS A 158 -12.47 -7.22 -1.31
C LYS A 158 -12.56 -5.69 -1.21
N ASP A 159 -12.32 -5.14 -0.01
CA ASP A 159 -12.30 -3.69 0.20
C ASP A 159 -11.07 -3.04 -0.44
N ILE A 160 -9.93 -3.73 -0.45
CA ILE A 160 -8.74 -3.30 -1.22
C ILE A 160 -9.10 -3.21 -2.70
N ALA A 161 -9.71 -4.24 -3.29
CA ALA A 161 -10.07 -4.26 -4.70
C ALA A 161 -10.94 -3.06 -5.10
N VAL A 162 -12.00 -2.79 -4.34
CA VAL A 162 -12.89 -1.64 -4.58
C VAL A 162 -12.16 -0.31 -4.40
N SER A 163 -11.32 -0.20 -3.36
CA SER A 163 -10.55 1.02 -3.10
C SER A 163 -9.50 1.26 -4.18
N TYR A 164 -8.84 0.21 -4.66
CA TYR A 164 -7.79 0.29 -5.67
C TYR A 164 -8.37 0.66 -7.04
N PHE A 165 -9.48 0.02 -7.44
CA PHE A 165 -10.19 0.39 -8.66
C PHE A 165 -10.53 1.88 -8.69
N ASN A 166 -11.16 2.39 -7.61
CA ASN A 166 -11.49 3.80 -7.53
C ASN A 166 -10.25 4.72 -7.54
N HIS A 167 -9.15 4.26 -6.94
CA HIS A 167 -7.90 5.01 -6.94
C HIS A 167 -7.33 5.13 -8.36
N ILE A 168 -7.18 4.01 -9.08
CA ILE A 168 -6.67 4.00 -10.45
C ILE A 168 -7.54 4.86 -11.37
N PHE A 169 -8.87 4.81 -11.20
CA PHE A 169 -9.80 5.54 -12.02
C PHE A 169 -9.71 7.06 -11.81
N LYS A 170 -9.48 7.51 -10.57
CA LYS A 170 -9.46 8.93 -10.20
C LYS A 170 -8.11 9.61 -10.35
N PHE A 171 -7.01 8.87 -10.10
CA PHE A 171 -5.66 9.45 -10.07
C PHE A 171 -4.90 9.34 -11.39
N SER A 172 -5.46 8.72 -12.41
CA SER A 172 -4.80 8.68 -13.70
C SER A 172 -4.91 10.03 -14.40
N LYS A 173 -3.79 10.67 -14.70
CA LYS A 173 -3.75 11.88 -15.56
C LYS A 173 -4.33 11.62 -16.96
N LYS A 174 -4.23 10.37 -17.44
CA LYS A 174 -4.88 9.89 -18.64
C LYS A 174 -6.09 9.04 -18.25
N PRO A 175 -7.21 9.08 -18.98
CA PRO A 175 -8.34 8.20 -18.73
C PRO A 175 -7.86 6.75 -18.62
N SER A 176 -8.24 6.07 -17.53
CA SER A 176 -7.92 4.66 -17.41
C SER A 176 -8.64 3.87 -18.50
N PRO A 177 -7.96 2.98 -19.23
CA PRO A 177 -8.62 2.08 -20.16
C PRO A 177 -9.55 1.09 -19.46
N LEU A 178 -9.32 0.81 -18.18
CA LEU A 178 -10.18 -0.02 -17.31
C LEU A 178 -11.37 0.83 -16.86
N LYS A 179 -12.51 0.66 -17.47
CA LYS A 179 -13.71 1.49 -17.21
C LYS A 179 -14.64 0.92 -16.16
N THR A 180 -14.65 -0.39 -16.01
CA THR A 180 -15.53 -1.10 -15.08
C THR A 180 -14.76 -1.89 -14.04
N PHE A 181 -15.40 -2.20 -12.92
CA PHE A 181 -14.81 -3.08 -11.91
C PHE A 181 -14.58 -4.50 -12.45
N SER A 182 -15.41 -4.95 -13.39
CA SER A 182 -15.26 -6.25 -14.05
C SER A 182 -14.01 -6.31 -14.95
N ASP A 183 -13.58 -5.19 -15.54
CA ASP A 183 -12.32 -5.13 -16.29
C ASP A 183 -11.11 -5.14 -15.37
N PHE A 184 -11.25 -4.54 -14.19
CA PHE A 184 -10.18 -4.37 -13.21
C PHE A 184 -9.92 -5.64 -12.37
N LEU A 185 -10.98 -6.33 -11.95
CA LEU A 185 -10.87 -7.44 -11.00
C LEU A 185 -9.96 -8.59 -11.48
N PRO A 186 -10.05 -9.06 -12.75
CA PRO A 186 -9.13 -10.09 -13.25
C PRO A 186 -7.66 -9.68 -13.19
N LEU A 187 -7.35 -8.40 -13.42
CA LEU A 187 -5.99 -7.88 -13.29
C LEU A 187 -5.49 -7.95 -11.84
N MET A 188 -6.34 -7.56 -10.88
CA MET A 188 -5.99 -7.65 -9.46
C MET A 188 -5.80 -9.10 -8.98
N LEU A 189 -6.47 -10.06 -9.61
CA LEU A 189 -6.36 -11.48 -9.31
C LEU A 189 -5.22 -12.18 -10.08
N GLY A 190 -4.40 -11.46 -10.85
CA GLY A 190 -3.33 -12.03 -11.65
C GLY A 190 -3.82 -12.89 -12.82
N SER A 191 -5.12 -12.83 -13.18
CA SER A 191 -5.72 -13.69 -14.21
C SER A 191 -5.17 -13.48 -15.62
N TYR A 192 -4.45 -12.38 -15.86
CA TYR A 192 -3.81 -12.06 -17.12
C TYR A 192 -2.30 -12.36 -17.15
N GLY A 193 -1.80 -13.12 -16.15
CA GLY A 193 -0.38 -13.44 -16.02
C GLY A 193 0.50 -12.31 -15.51
N ILE A 194 -0.09 -11.19 -15.12
CA ILE A 194 0.54 -10.10 -14.39
C ILE A 194 -0.31 -9.73 -13.19
N ASP A 195 0.33 -9.19 -12.16
CA ASP A 195 -0.35 -8.67 -10.98
C ASP A 195 -0.47 -7.15 -11.07
N LEU A 196 -1.44 -6.59 -10.35
CA LEU A 196 -1.62 -5.14 -10.31
C LEU A 196 -0.43 -4.40 -9.67
N TYR A 197 0.22 -5.01 -8.71
CA TYR A 197 1.40 -4.54 -8.01
C TYR A 197 2.29 -5.72 -7.59
N TYR A 198 1.75 -6.59 -6.76
CA TYR A 198 2.32 -7.82 -6.25
C TYR A 198 1.17 -8.75 -5.85
N PRO A 199 1.29 -10.09 -5.96
CA PRO A 199 0.21 -11.00 -5.55
C PRO A 199 -0.17 -10.79 -4.08
N TRP A 200 -1.40 -10.36 -3.80
CA TRP A 200 -1.83 -10.01 -2.44
C TRP A 200 -1.64 -11.15 -1.44
N CYS A 201 -2.04 -12.37 -1.81
CA CYS A 201 -1.88 -13.55 -0.93
C CYS A 201 -0.40 -13.83 -0.61
N LYS A 202 0.49 -13.63 -1.58
CA LYS A 202 1.93 -13.83 -1.38
C LYS A 202 2.49 -12.74 -0.46
N TYR A 203 2.08 -11.49 -0.67
CA TYR A 203 2.45 -10.36 0.18
C TYR A 203 2.10 -10.60 1.65
N VAL A 204 0.85 -10.99 1.92
CA VAL A 204 0.38 -11.27 3.29
C VAL A 204 1.16 -12.43 3.91
N LYS A 205 1.31 -13.55 3.18
CA LYS A 205 2.06 -14.72 3.67
C LYS A 205 3.53 -14.41 3.99
N GLU A 206 4.19 -13.56 3.20
CA GLU A 206 5.58 -13.16 3.47
C GLU A 206 5.69 -12.33 4.75
N TRP A 207 4.82 -11.34 4.94
CA TRP A 207 4.80 -10.52 6.15
C TRP A 207 4.38 -11.31 7.39
N GLU A 208 3.41 -12.23 7.29
CA GLU A 208 3.05 -13.13 8.38
C GLU A 208 4.21 -14.07 8.77
N LYS A 209 4.91 -14.61 7.78
CA LYS A 209 6.10 -15.45 8.04
C LYS A 209 7.21 -14.67 8.73
N PHE A 210 7.42 -13.42 8.33
CA PHE A 210 8.36 -12.53 8.98
C PHE A 210 7.95 -12.23 10.43
N SER A 211 6.69 -11.86 10.64
CA SER A 211 6.13 -11.54 11.96
C SER A 211 6.29 -12.69 12.97
N ARG A 212 6.01 -13.92 12.54
CA ARG A 212 6.20 -15.09 13.42
C ARG A 212 7.65 -15.29 13.88
N LYS A 213 8.62 -14.84 13.09
CA LYS A 213 10.05 -14.93 13.41
C LYS A 213 10.57 -13.75 14.22
N HIS A 214 9.91 -12.61 14.14
CA HIS A 214 10.34 -11.35 14.74
C HIS A 214 9.18 -10.63 15.46
N PRO A 215 8.52 -11.30 16.45
CA PRO A 215 7.32 -10.78 17.11
C PRO A 215 7.55 -9.45 17.82
N ASP A 216 8.75 -9.20 18.32
CA ASP A 216 9.09 -7.97 19.05
C ASP A 216 9.42 -6.79 18.12
N GLN A 217 9.64 -7.07 16.82
CA GLN A 217 10.02 -6.07 15.83
C GLN A 217 8.82 -5.59 15.02
N ILE A 218 7.75 -6.38 14.88
CA ILE A 218 6.62 -6.05 14.00
C ILE A 218 5.27 -6.14 14.74
N LEU A 219 4.50 -5.06 14.64
CA LEU A 219 3.10 -5.02 15.06
C LEU A 219 2.21 -5.21 13.82
N ASN A 220 1.45 -6.32 13.80
CA ASN A 220 0.41 -6.51 12.78
C ASN A 220 -0.89 -5.88 13.25
N MET A 221 -1.50 -5.08 12.37
CA MET A 221 -2.77 -4.43 12.60
C MET A 221 -3.74 -4.76 11.48
N ASN A 222 -5.02 -4.85 11.77
CA ASN A 222 -6.08 -4.96 10.78
C ASN A 222 -6.79 -3.60 10.65
N PHE A 223 -6.98 -3.16 9.43
CA PHE A 223 -7.70 -1.90 9.15
C PHE A 223 -9.11 -1.90 9.78
N GLU A 224 -9.79 -3.03 9.75
CA GLU A 224 -11.12 -3.23 10.30
C GLU A 224 -11.14 -3.06 11.82
N ASP A 225 -10.13 -3.61 12.53
CA ASP A 225 -9.99 -3.49 13.99
C ASP A 225 -9.72 -2.04 14.41
N VAL A 226 -8.83 -1.34 13.67
CA VAL A 226 -8.58 0.10 13.90
C VAL A 226 -9.86 0.91 13.75
N LYS A 227 -10.72 0.53 12.80
CA LYS A 227 -11.98 1.21 12.57
C LYS A 227 -13.04 0.89 13.63
N GLU A 228 -13.09 -0.34 14.09
CA GLU A 228 -14.05 -0.79 15.10
C GLU A 228 -13.76 -0.20 16.48
N ASN A 229 -12.48 -0.19 16.86
CA ASN A 229 -12.05 0.34 18.15
C ASN A 229 -10.70 1.08 18.03
N PRO A 230 -10.69 2.32 17.51
CA PRO A 230 -9.47 3.08 17.25
C PRO A 230 -8.65 3.32 18.52
N ILE A 231 -9.27 3.62 19.66
CA ILE A 231 -8.56 3.85 20.93
C ILE A 231 -7.77 2.61 21.34
N ARG A 232 -8.36 1.42 21.27
CA ARG A 232 -7.69 0.15 21.58
C ARG A 232 -6.47 -0.05 20.67
N GLU A 233 -6.64 0.16 19.38
CA GLU A 233 -5.57 -0.09 18.41
C GLU A 233 -4.47 0.98 18.48
N ILE A 234 -4.80 2.25 18.71
CA ILE A 234 -3.81 3.31 18.93
C ILE A 234 -3.00 3.04 20.21
N ARG A 235 -3.65 2.53 21.28
CA ARG A 235 -2.94 2.13 22.51
C ARG A 235 -1.91 1.03 22.23
N LYS A 236 -2.24 0.02 21.42
CA LYS A 236 -1.28 -1.02 21.01
C LYS A 236 -0.08 -0.42 20.27
N VAL A 237 -0.31 0.55 19.39
CA VAL A 237 0.78 1.24 18.67
C VAL A 237 1.65 2.04 19.65
N ASN A 238 1.03 2.78 20.59
CA ASN A 238 1.72 3.54 21.62
C ASN A 238 2.63 2.65 22.49
N GLU A 239 2.12 1.51 22.95
CA GLU A 239 2.87 0.52 23.73
C GLU A 239 4.01 -0.07 22.90
N PHE A 240 3.73 -0.47 21.67
CA PHE A 240 4.71 -1.07 20.77
C PHE A 240 5.86 -0.13 20.42
N LEU A 241 5.56 1.15 20.18
CA LEU A 241 6.57 2.18 19.88
C LEU A 241 7.25 2.74 21.14
N GLY A 242 6.68 2.50 22.32
CA GLY A 242 7.17 3.03 23.59
C GLY A 242 7.03 4.55 23.69
N THR A 243 6.04 5.15 23.02
CA THR A 243 5.85 6.61 22.97
C THR A 243 5.29 7.19 24.26
N LYS A 244 4.72 6.37 25.16
CA LYS A 244 4.24 6.74 26.49
C LYS A 244 3.21 7.89 26.51
N CYS A 245 2.41 8.01 25.45
CA CYS A 245 1.31 8.95 25.40
C CYS A 245 0.24 8.59 26.43
N SER A 246 -0.40 9.59 27.07
CA SER A 246 -1.49 9.37 28.01
C SER A 246 -2.76 8.86 27.32
N ASP A 247 -3.69 8.31 28.09
CA ASP A 247 -4.99 7.86 27.57
C ASP A 247 -5.83 9.00 27.01
N GLU A 248 -5.71 10.21 27.60
CA GLU A 248 -6.35 11.42 27.09
C GLU A 248 -5.81 11.77 25.70
N LEU A 249 -4.48 11.77 25.54
CA LEU A 249 -3.87 12.06 24.23
C LEU A 249 -4.22 10.99 23.19
N ILE A 250 -4.33 9.72 23.60
CA ILE A 250 -4.76 8.63 22.71
C ILE A 250 -6.21 8.87 22.24
N ALA A 251 -7.09 9.34 23.12
CA ALA A 251 -8.45 9.70 22.76
C ALA A 251 -8.49 10.89 21.78
N ASP A 252 -7.71 11.94 22.03
CA ASP A 252 -7.59 13.11 21.14
C ASP A 252 -7.05 12.71 19.75
N ILE A 253 -6.05 11.82 19.69
CA ILE A 253 -5.53 11.29 18.42
C ILE A 253 -6.61 10.47 17.70
N SER A 254 -7.37 9.66 18.43
CA SER A 254 -8.46 8.89 17.85
C SER A 254 -9.51 9.79 17.20
N GLU A 255 -9.94 10.85 17.90
CA GLU A 255 -10.90 11.83 17.38
C GLU A 255 -10.34 12.60 16.17
N ALA A 256 -9.10 13.11 16.28
CA ALA A 256 -8.44 13.80 15.15
C ALA A 256 -8.32 12.91 13.91
N CYS A 257 -8.08 11.62 14.10
CA CYS A 257 -7.93 10.65 13.02
C CYS A 257 -9.25 10.02 12.54
N GLU A 258 -10.41 10.50 12.97
CA GLU A 258 -11.70 10.14 12.37
C GLU A 258 -11.75 10.55 10.90
N PHE A 259 -12.52 9.80 10.10
CA PHE A 259 -12.55 9.97 8.63
C PHE A 259 -12.88 11.40 8.18
N GLU A 260 -13.89 12.04 8.77
CA GLU A 260 -14.29 13.40 8.39
C GLU A 260 -13.26 14.44 8.84
N ASN A 261 -12.65 14.25 10.03
CA ASN A 261 -11.60 15.14 10.54
C ASN A 261 -10.33 15.04 9.69
N LEU A 262 -9.89 13.84 9.34
CA LEU A 262 -8.76 13.65 8.42
C LEU A 262 -9.03 14.23 7.04
N LYS A 263 -10.22 14.06 6.50
CA LYS A 263 -10.61 14.61 5.21
C LYS A 263 -10.61 16.15 5.23
N LYS A 264 -11.05 16.76 6.33
CA LYS A 264 -10.99 18.20 6.53
C LYS A 264 -9.54 18.67 6.66
N ALA A 265 -8.73 18.02 7.49
CA ALA A 265 -7.32 18.32 7.64
C ALA A 265 -6.55 18.16 6.31
N ASP A 266 -6.87 17.14 5.52
CA ASP A 266 -6.28 16.97 4.18
C ASP A 266 -6.61 18.16 3.25
N ALA A 267 -7.79 18.75 3.38
CA ALA A 267 -8.18 19.92 2.57
C ALA A 267 -7.55 21.22 3.05
N GLU A 268 -7.42 21.41 4.38
CA GLU A 268 -7.12 22.72 5.01
C GLU A 268 -5.66 22.83 5.48
N VAL A 269 -5.06 21.72 5.93
CA VAL A 269 -3.75 21.70 6.62
C VAL A 269 -2.63 21.21 5.70
N LYS A 270 -2.91 20.20 4.86
CA LYS A 270 -1.87 19.49 4.10
C LYS A 270 -1.33 20.31 2.92
N ASP A 271 -0.01 20.47 2.83
CA ASP A 271 0.66 20.97 1.63
C ASP A 271 0.78 19.84 0.60
N LYS A 272 -0.08 19.89 -0.41
CA LYS A 272 -0.15 18.89 -1.49
C LYS A 272 0.57 19.30 -2.75
N LYS A 273 1.01 20.56 -2.86
CA LYS A 273 1.56 21.14 -4.10
C LYS A 273 2.79 20.41 -4.59
N ALA A 274 3.58 19.84 -3.67
CA ALA A 274 4.78 19.10 -4.02
C ALA A 274 4.50 17.71 -4.64
N PHE A 275 3.31 17.14 -4.47
CA PHE A 275 3.01 15.76 -4.89
C PHE A 275 1.79 15.64 -5.82
N PHE A 276 0.74 16.38 -5.54
CA PHE A 276 -0.49 16.36 -6.33
C PHE A 276 -0.66 17.70 -7.07
N ASN A 277 -0.49 17.71 -8.39
CA ASN A 277 -0.87 18.86 -9.24
C ASN A 277 -2.39 19.04 -9.26
N HIS A 278 -3.06 18.99 -8.10
CA HIS A 278 -4.51 19.02 -8.00
C HIS A 278 -4.92 20.06 -6.95
N GLU A 279 -5.69 21.04 -7.37
CA GLU A 279 -6.42 21.93 -6.47
C GLU A 279 -7.71 21.24 -6.02
N GLY A 280 -7.97 21.16 -4.71
CA GLY A 280 -9.19 20.59 -4.15
C GLY A 280 -8.93 19.41 -3.19
N PRO A 281 -10.01 18.83 -2.62
CA PRO A 281 -9.89 17.74 -1.67
C PRO A 281 -9.26 16.51 -2.33
N SER A 282 -8.34 15.86 -1.61
CA SER A 282 -7.68 14.65 -2.09
C SER A 282 -8.73 13.56 -2.38
N PRO A 283 -8.68 12.92 -3.56
CA PRO A 283 -9.55 11.80 -3.89
C PRO A 283 -9.28 10.55 -3.04
N MET A 284 -8.31 10.60 -2.11
CA MET A 284 -8.01 9.54 -1.16
C MET A 284 -9.18 9.26 -0.21
N TYR A 285 -9.93 10.28 0.20
CA TYR A 285 -11.04 10.18 1.13
C TYR A 285 -12.37 9.99 0.40
N ARG A 286 -12.75 8.73 0.11
CA ARG A 286 -13.97 8.40 -0.64
C ARG A 286 -15.19 8.11 0.26
N LYS A 287 -15.06 7.09 1.09
CA LYS A 287 -16.09 6.64 2.04
C LYS A 287 -15.38 5.96 3.21
N GLY A 288 -15.57 6.41 4.41
CA GLY A 288 -15.02 5.79 5.62
C GLY A 288 -15.58 4.39 5.97
N ASN A 289 -16.23 3.68 5.05
CA ASN A 289 -16.89 2.40 5.32
C ASN A 289 -16.08 1.20 4.84
N CYS A 290 -15.96 0.17 5.68
CA CYS A 290 -15.75 -1.21 5.30
C CYS A 290 -17.00 -1.69 4.53
N TYR A 291 -16.98 -2.78 3.82
CA TYR A 291 -18.13 -3.30 3.03
C TYR A 291 -18.46 -2.54 1.73
N GLY A 292 -17.52 -1.80 1.16
CA GLY A 292 -17.68 -1.20 -0.18
C GLY A 292 -17.94 -2.22 -1.28
N CYS A 293 -17.56 -3.48 -1.08
CA CYS A 293 -17.77 -4.59 -2.00
C CYS A 293 -19.25 -5.01 -2.15
N GLY A 294 -20.07 -4.86 -1.11
CA GLY A 294 -21.50 -5.21 -1.19
C GLY A 294 -22.29 -4.39 -2.21
N PHE A 295 -21.79 -3.21 -2.57
CA PHE A 295 -22.42 -2.33 -3.55
C PHE A 295 -21.99 -2.61 -4.99
N VAL A 296 -20.78 -3.17 -5.17
CA VAL A 296 -20.17 -3.40 -6.50
C VAL A 296 -20.37 -4.83 -6.97
N LEU A 297 -20.39 -5.80 -6.05
CA LEU A 297 -20.44 -7.24 -6.36
C LEU A 297 -21.86 -7.83 -6.40
N GLY A 298 -22.90 -7.03 -6.12
CA GLY A 298 -24.27 -7.51 -6.06
C GLY A 298 -24.54 -8.45 -4.87
N ARG A 299 -25.81 -8.75 -4.59
CA ARG A 299 -26.26 -9.54 -3.42
C ARG A 299 -25.89 -11.04 -3.46
N THR A 300 -25.17 -11.52 -4.46
CA THR A 300 -25.01 -12.94 -4.73
C THR A 300 -23.84 -13.65 -4.02
N HIS A 301 -22.97 -12.95 -3.29
CA HIS A 301 -21.85 -13.60 -2.59
C HIS A 301 -21.74 -13.18 -1.12
N ARG A 302 -22.71 -13.68 -0.30
CA ARG A 302 -22.64 -13.56 1.16
C ARG A 302 -21.85 -14.67 1.86
N SER A 303 -21.33 -15.63 1.13
CA SER A 303 -20.63 -16.79 1.69
C SER A 303 -19.23 -16.90 1.12
N ILE A 304 -18.28 -16.17 1.61
CA ILE A 304 -16.84 -16.51 1.60
C ILE A 304 -16.18 -15.55 2.61
N ALA A 305 -15.80 -16.09 3.74
CA ALA A 305 -14.60 -15.92 4.52
C ALA A 305 -14.87 -15.98 6.02
N SER A 306 -14.81 -17.17 6.56
CA SER A 306 -14.21 -17.41 7.87
C SER A 306 -12.68 -17.45 7.68
N SER A 307 -11.93 -17.14 8.72
CA SER A 307 -10.46 -17.16 8.75
C SER A 307 -9.82 -18.50 8.32
N ASP A 308 -10.60 -19.54 8.13
CA ASP A 308 -10.18 -20.88 7.76
C ASP A 308 -10.20 -21.15 6.25
N ASP A 309 -10.75 -20.25 5.44
CA ASP A 309 -10.89 -20.42 3.99
C ASP A 309 -9.67 -20.01 3.15
N TYR A 310 -8.57 -19.61 3.78
CA TYR A 310 -7.31 -19.29 3.09
C TYR A 310 -6.46 -20.53 2.75
N GLY A 311 -7.03 -21.73 2.93
CA GLY A 311 -6.45 -22.98 2.48
C GLY A 311 -6.45 -23.06 0.95
N SER A 312 -5.27 -23.11 0.37
CA SER A 312 -4.97 -23.38 -1.04
C SER A 312 -5.18 -22.23 -2.04
N CYS A 313 -4.39 -21.16 -1.96
CA CYS A 313 -3.91 -20.50 -3.17
C CYS A 313 -2.79 -21.39 -3.76
N ASN A 314 -3.13 -22.34 -4.61
CA ASN A 314 -2.17 -23.02 -5.46
C ASN A 314 -1.90 -22.11 -6.67
N TYR A 315 -0.70 -21.52 -6.73
CA TYR A 315 -0.06 -20.99 -7.94
C TYR A 315 1.08 -21.93 -8.33
#